data_c8fa13de9e6a6cfffc7bf252129ba3c7
#
_entry.id   c8fa13de9e6a6cfffc7bf252129ba3c7
#
_cell.length_a   1.000
_cell.length_b   1.000
_cell.length_c   1.000
_cell.angle_alpha   90.00
_cell.angle_beta   90.00
_cell.angle_gamma   90.00
#
_symmetry.space_group_name_H-M   'P 1'
#
loop_
_entity.id
_entity.type
_entity.pdbx_description
1 polymer ?
#
loop_
_entity_poly.entity_id
_entity_poly.type
_entity_poly.pdbx_seq_one_letter_code
_entity_poly.pdbx_strand_id
1 'polypeptide(L)'
;VHKALQEEVRLGKLQAGITICPGISSLSYLAARAGKSWQDAKIVSTHGREADVTACVRREKKVFLIVSGRSDLIRIGEELEAAGLSGVELTIGYQLSYREERIWHGTPEVCRTLKDDGLYACLIENPGAQGETLAPGVPDRWFVRGRVPMTKEEIRWLSLCRLGLKSQSVFYDIGSGTGSIAVEAALRSKQLRVYAVEHGEEACGLIAENASRAGVKNLVVVKGEAPECLGELPAPTHAFIGGSGGRLREILLALREKNPNVRVVLNAVSLETVAEVVALRKELLICEEEITQIAVSRAKKAGSHHLM
;
A
#
# COMPACT_ATOMS: atom_id res chain seq x y z
N VAL A 1 15.72 14.04 19.95
CA VAL A 1 16.36 14.61 21.13
C VAL A 1 17.45 15.62 20.73
N HIS A 2 18.51 15.22 19.98
CA HIS A 2 19.64 16.12 19.65
C HIS A 2 19.21 17.42 18.96
N LYS A 3 18.38 17.38 17.91
CA LYS A 3 17.87 18.58 17.23
C LYS A 3 17.08 19.51 18.17
N ALA A 4 16.28 18.95 19.08
CA ALA A 4 15.52 19.74 20.04
C ALA A 4 16.45 20.43 21.05
N LEU A 5 17.46 19.72 21.55
CA LEU A 5 18.45 20.33 22.45
C LEU A 5 19.27 21.41 21.75
N GLN A 6 19.69 21.19 20.51
CA GLN A 6 20.39 22.22 19.73
C GLN A 6 19.53 23.48 19.55
N GLU A 7 18.23 23.33 19.32
CA GLU A 7 17.31 24.45 19.19
C GLU A 7 17.17 25.24 20.51
N GLU A 8 17.05 24.55 21.65
CA GLU A 8 16.99 25.19 22.96
C GLU A 8 18.29 25.95 23.30
N VAL A 9 19.46 25.43 22.90
CA VAL A 9 20.75 26.16 23.01
C VAL A 9 20.77 27.37 22.09
N ARG A 10 20.32 27.23 20.84
CA ARG A 10 20.23 28.31 19.84
C ARG A 10 19.33 29.45 20.31
N LEU A 11 18.22 29.11 20.97
CA LEU A 11 17.25 30.07 21.51
C LEU A 11 17.72 30.70 22.83
N GLY A 12 18.91 30.37 23.33
CA GLY A 12 19.44 30.88 24.58
C GLY A 12 18.74 30.36 25.85
N LYS A 13 17.85 29.38 25.72
CA LYS A 13 17.13 28.77 26.86
C LYS A 13 17.96 27.76 27.64
N LEU A 14 19.00 27.24 26.99
CA LEU A 14 19.94 26.29 27.59
C LEU A 14 21.38 26.75 27.34
N GLN A 15 22.14 27.05 28.40
CA GLN A 15 23.57 27.32 28.30
C GLN A 15 24.37 26.05 28.57
N ALA A 16 24.58 25.25 27.51
CA ALA A 16 25.30 23.98 27.60
C ALA A 16 26.01 23.62 26.31
N GLY A 17 27.19 23.03 26.42
CA GLY A 17 27.84 22.31 25.30
C GLY A 17 27.20 20.97 25.08
N ILE A 18 26.85 20.64 23.82
CA ILE A 18 26.28 19.33 23.46
C ILE A 18 27.35 18.47 22.82
N THR A 19 27.71 17.35 23.44
CA THR A 19 28.61 16.34 22.88
C THR A 19 27.82 15.07 22.57
N ILE A 20 27.95 14.55 21.35
CA ILE A 20 27.35 13.28 20.94
C ILE A 20 28.38 12.18 21.16
N CYS A 21 28.10 11.28 22.08
CA CYS A 21 28.90 10.07 22.27
C CYS A 21 28.32 8.91 21.43
N PRO A 22 29.11 8.30 20.54
CA PRO A 22 28.67 7.11 19.83
C PRO A 22 28.47 5.94 20.78
N GLY A 23 27.47 5.10 20.52
CA GLY A 23 27.19 3.90 21.31
C GLY A 23 26.78 2.72 20.43
N ILE A 24 26.83 1.52 20.98
CA ILE A 24 26.36 0.31 20.31
C ILE A 24 24.84 0.36 20.31
N SER A 25 24.21 0.19 19.12
CA SER A 25 22.76 0.15 19.01
C SER A 25 22.20 -1.19 19.50
N SER A 26 20.94 -1.19 19.99
CA SER A 26 20.25 -2.42 20.36
C SER A 26 20.16 -3.42 19.19
N LEU A 27 20.12 -2.93 17.95
CA LEU A 27 20.16 -3.74 16.73
C LEU A 27 21.49 -4.52 16.63
N SER A 28 22.62 -3.81 16.64
CA SER A 28 23.94 -4.46 16.51
C SER A 28 24.26 -5.34 17.71
N TYR A 29 23.81 -4.94 18.90
CA TYR A 29 23.98 -5.75 20.10
C TYR A 29 23.18 -7.05 20.05
N LEU A 30 21.86 -6.98 19.75
CA LEU A 30 21.01 -8.17 19.65
C LEU A 30 21.48 -9.11 18.54
N ALA A 31 21.86 -8.57 17.39
CA ALA A 31 22.37 -9.35 16.27
C ALA A 31 23.67 -10.09 16.64
N ALA A 32 24.59 -9.44 17.33
CA ALA A 32 25.83 -10.06 17.83
C ALA A 32 25.53 -11.17 18.84
N ARG A 33 24.60 -10.94 19.79
CA ARG A 33 24.17 -11.95 20.77
C ARG A 33 23.48 -13.16 20.11
N ALA A 34 22.78 -12.93 18.97
CA ALA A 34 22.12 -13.97 18.19
C ALA A 34 23.07 -14.68 17.19
N GLY A 35 24.30 -14.19 17.02
CA GLY A 35 25.22 -14.70 16.00
C GLY A 35 24.73 -14.44 14.56
N LYS A 36 23.98 -13.35 14.35
CA LYS A 36 23.31 -13.04 13.07
C LYS A 36 23.83 -11.73 12.47
N SER A 37 23.84 -11.64 11.14
CA SER A 37 24.13 -10.40 10.42
C SER A 37 22.91 -9.47 10.49
N TRP A 38 23.12 -8.17 10.53
CA TRP A 38 22.06 -7.16 10.63
C TRP A 38 22.05 -6.14 9.48
N GLN A 39 23.06 -6.14 8.61
CA GLN A 39 23.21 -5.12 7.56
C GLN A 39 22.03 -5.08 6.58
N ASP A 40 21.39 -6.21 6.37
CA ASP A 40 20.22 -6.40 5.52
C ASP A 40 18.87 -6.26 6.28
N ALA A 41 18.91 -5.91 7.56
CA ALA A 41 17.70 -5.80 8.37
C ALA A 41 16.96 -4.47 8.11
N LYS A 42 15.66 -4.56 7.81
CA LYS A 42 14.76 -3.41 7.78
C LYS A 42 14.43 -2.98 9.21
N ILE A 43 14.78 -1.75 9.57
CA ILE A 43 14.50 -1.23 10.91
C ILE A 43 13.09 -0.63 10.93
N VAL A 44 12.26 -1.11 11.86
CA VAL A 44 10.89 -0.64 12.09
C VAL A 44 10.75 -0.29 13.57
N SER A 45 10.15 0.85 13.86
CA SER A 45 9.82 1.27 15.22
C SER A 45 8.31 1.38 15.38
N THR A 46 7.76 0.68 16.35
CA THR A 46 6.36 0.81 16.77
C THR A 46 6.24 1.77 17.96
N HIS A 47 7.36 2.25 18.49
CA HIS A 47 7.38 3.18 19.62
C HIS A 47 6.81 4.56 19.21
N GLY A 48 5.60 4.85 19.66
CA GLY A 48 4.90 6.12 19.36
C GLY A 48 4.48 6.31 17.91
N ARG A 49 4.47 5.23 17.09
CA ARG A 49 4.04 5.26 15.69
C ARG A 49 3.30 3.98 15.33
N GLU A 50 2.27 4.12 14.52
CA GLU A 50 1.68 2.96 13.85
C GLU A 50 2.60 2.49 12.73
N ALA A 51 3.01 1.23 12.78
CA ALA A 51 3.78 0.57 11.74
C ALA A 51 3.13 -0.78 11.40
N ASP A 52 2.95 -1.03 10.11
CA ASP A 52 2.46 -2.32 9.63
C ASP A 52 3.61 -3.33 9.59
N VAL A 53 3.84 -3.96 10.75
CA VAL A 53 4.90 -4.94 10.92
C VAL A 53 4.67 -6.17 10.04
N THR A 54 3.43 -6.62 9.92
CA THR A 54 3.05 -7.79 9.13
C THR A 54 3.39 -7.62 7.64
N ALA A 55 3.03 -6.47 7.05
CA ALA A 55 3.39 -6.18 5.67
C ALA A 55 4.91 -6.05 5.48
N CYS A 56 5.63 -5.55 6.48
CA CYS A 56 7.08 -5.48 6.44
C CYS A 56 7.71 -6.87 6.46
N VAL A 57 7.28 -7.74 7.37
CA VAL A 57 7.79 -9.11 7.51
C VAL A 57 7.47 -9.97 6.27
N ARG A 58 6.34 -9.75 5.61
CA ARG A 58 6.04 -10.44 4.34
C ARG A 58 7.03 -10.12 3.22
N ARG A 59 7.57 -8.91 3.19
CA ARG A 59 8.46 -8.44 2.12
C ARG A 59 9.92 -8.63 2.41
N GLU A 60 10.32 -8.42 3.65
CA GLU A 60 11.72 -8.36 4.05
C GLU A 60 12.16 -9.68 4.69
N LYS A 61 13.30 -10.19 4.26
CA LYS A 61 13.89 -11.40 4.85
C LYS A 61 14.28 -11.20 6.32
N LYS A 62 14.55 -9.95 6.72
CA LYS A 62 14.99 -9.62 8.05
C LYS A 62 14.43 -8.28 8.50
N VAL A 63 13.75 -8.25 9.64
CA VAL A 63 13.14 -7.04 10.21
C VAL A 63 13.59 -6.90 11.66
N PHE A 64 14.14 -5.74 11.99
CA PHE A 64 14.45 -5.39 13.37
C PHE A 64 13.39 -4.43 13.91
N LEU A 65 12.79 -4.79 15.06
CA LEU A 65 11.75 -4.03 15.71
C LEU A 65 12.27 -3.36 16.98
N ILE A 66 11.97 -2.06 17.09
CA ILE A 66 12.02 -1.31 18.35
C ILE A 66 10.57 -1.19 18.81
N VAL A 67 10.23 -1.84 19.91
CA VAL A 67 8.85 -1.98 20.37
C VAL A 67 8.60 -1.19 21.66
N SER A 68 7.34 -0.88 21.91
CA SER A 68 6.93 -0.09 23.08
C SER A 68 6.96 -0.90 24.40
N GLY A 69 7.03 -2.21 24.34
CA GLY A 69 7.05 -3.10 25.49
C GLY A 69 6.48 -4.49 25.23
N ARG A 70 6.20 -5.23 26.30
CA ARG A 70 5.68 -6.59 26.25
C ARG A 70 4.36 -6.72 25.49
N SER A 71 3.38 -5.88 25.82
CA SER A 71 2.04 -5.92 25.20
C SER A 71 2.09 -5.72 23.68
N ASP A 72 2.98 -4.85 23.23
CA ASP A 72 3.19 -4.59 21.80
C ASP A 72 3.78 -5.83 21.08
N LEU A 73 4.74 -6.53 21.71
CA LEU A 73 5.28 -7.78 21.16
C LEU A 73 4.25 -8.91 21.12
N ILE A 74 3.42 -9.06 22.16
CA ILE A 74 2.35 -10.07 22.16
C ILE A 74 1.36 -9.79 21.01
N ARG A 75 0.91 -8.55 20.87
CA ARG A 75 0.03 -8.13 19.75
C ARG A 75 0.67 -8.41 18.39
N ILE A 76 1.94 -8.08 18.20
CA ILE A 76 2.67 -8.33 16.94
C ILE A 76 2.75 -9.84 16.67
N GLY A 77 3.01 -10.67 17.69
CA GLY A 77 3.02 -12.12 17.56
C GLY A 77 1.68 -12.66 17.07
N GLU A 78 0.58 -12.20 17.66
CA GLU A 78 -0.79 -12.57 17.26
C GLU A 78 -1.13 -12.09 15.84
N GLU A 79 -0.74 -10.86 15.48
CA GLU A 79 -0.92 -10.34 14.11
C GLU A 79 -0.13 -11.15 13.06
N LEU A 80 1.07 -11.60 13.38
CA LEU A 80 1.88 -12.45 12.51
C LEU A 80 1.22 -13.82 12.31
N GLU A 81 0.73 -14.45 13.38
CA GLU A 81 0.00 -15.73 13.30
C GLU A 81 -1.28 -15.60 12.46
N ALA A 82 -2.11 -14.59 12.74
CA ALA A 82 -3.34 -14.31 12.00
C ALA A 82 -3.09 -14.05 10.50
N ALA A 83 -1.91 -13.51 10.18
CA ALA A 83 -1.49 -13.26 8.80
C ALA A 83 -0.87 -14.47 8.09
N GLY A 84 -0.83 -15.64 8.74
CA GLY A 84 -0.23 -16.86 8.18
C GLY A 84 1.31 -16.85 8.17
N LEU A 85 1.94 -16.04 9.03
CA LEU A 85 3.38 -15.92 9.20
C LEU A 85 3.89 -16.68 10.44
N SER A 86 3.22 -17.75 10.84
CA SER A 86 3.59 -18.57 12.02
C SER A 86 4.96 -19.25 11.90
N GLY A 87 5.51 -19.37 10.70
CA GLY A 87 6.81 -20.00 10.45
C GLY A 87 8.01 -19.04 10.48
N VAL A 88 7.83 -17.76 10.80
CA VAL A 88 8.95 -16.82 10.92
C VAL A 88 9.69 -17.03 12.23
N GLU A 89 11.00 -16.75 12.24
CA GLU A 89 11.85 -16.88 13.43
C GLU A 89 12.00 -15.53 14.14
N LEU A 90 11.76 -15.51 15.44
CA LEU A 90 11.95 -14.35 16.29
C LEU A 90 13.16 -14.54 17.21
N THR A 91 13.99 -13.52 17.31
CA THR A 91 14.98 -13.36 18.36
C THR A 91 14.59 -12.13 19.18
N ILE A 92 14.17 -12.32 20.41
CA ILE A 92 13.67 -11.26 21.30
C ILE A 92 14.73 -10.98 22.37
N GLY A 93 15.16 -9.73 22.48
CA GLY A 93 16.05 -9.26 23.54
C GLY A 93 15.30 -8.41 24.54
N TYR A 94 15.46 -8.69 25.82
CA TYR A 94 14.94 -7.94 26.95
C TYR A 94 16.08 -7.33 27.73
N GLN A 95 15.96 -6.04 28.10
CA GLN A 95 16.95 -5.30 28.90
C GLN A 95 18.38 -5.54 28.41
N LEU A 96 18.58 -5.42 27.10
CA LEU A 96 19.88 -5.67 26.47
C LEU A 96 20.99 -4.83 27.11
N SER A 97 22.11 -5.47 27.45
CA SER A 97 23.25 -4.92 28.18
C SER A 97 23.04 -4.60 29.67
N TYR A 98 21.88 -4.86 30.23
CA TYR A 98 21.60 -4.76 31.65
C TYR A 98 21.83 -6.11 32.37
N ARG A 99 21.80 -6.10 33.72
CA ARG A 99 21.98 -7.34 34.52
C ARG A 99 20.85 -8.35 34.30
N GLU A 100 19.67 -7.84 34.01
CA GLU A 100 18.44 -8.62 33.78
C GLU A 100 18.29 -9.09 32.34
N GLU A 101 19.33 -8.95 31.51
CA GLU A 101 19.30 -9.35 30.12
C GLU A 101 18.80 -10.77 29.91
N ARG A 102 17.82 -10.94 29.02
CA ARG A 102 17.33 -12.25 28.59
C ARG A 102 17.11 -12.23 27.09
N ILE A 103 17.33 -13.38 26.44
CA ILE A 103 17.13 -13.56 25.01
C ILE A 103 16.28 -14.81 24.79
N TRP A 104 15.25 -14.68 23.99
CA TRP A 104 14.38 -15.79 23.55
C TRP A 104 14.53 -15.98 22.05
N HIS A 105 14.42 -17.23 21.64
CA HIS A 105 14.35 -17.64 20.23
C HIS A 105 13.11 -18.50 20.03
N GLY A 106 12.42 -18.33 18.90
CA GLY A 106 11.26 -19.15 18.56
C GLY A 106 10.40 -18.53 17.48
N THR A 107 9.24 -19.13 17.27
CA THR A 107 8.18 -18.63 16.38
C THR A 107 7.36 -17.53 17.08
N PRO A 108 6.39 -16.87 16.42
CA PRO A 108 5.55 -15.84 17.03
C PRO A 108 4.92 -16.24 18.38
N GLU A 109 4.65 -17.52 18.60
CA GLU A 109 4.13 -18.04 19.87
C GLU A 109 5.03 -17.70 21.07
N VAL A 110 6.34 -17.53 20.87
CA VAL A 110 7.28 -17.17 21.92
C VAL A 110 6.92 -15.86 22.62
N CYS A 111 6.23 -14.95 21.92
CA CYS A 111 5.78 -13.68 22.47
C CYS A 111 4.83 -13.87 23.66
N ARG A 112 4.04 -14.95 23.70
CA ARG A 112 3.10 -15.26 24.80
C ARG A 112 3.82 -15.70 26.08
N THR A 113 5.07 -16.12 25.98
CA THR A 113 5.87 -16.56 27.14
C THR A 113 6.51 -15.40 27.92
N LEU A 114 6.47 -14.19 27.36
CA LEU A 114 7.03 -12.99 27.97
C LEU A 114 6.23 -12.59 29.21
N LYS A 115 6.89 -12.35 30.33
CA LYS A 115 6.25 -12.06 31.63
C LYS A 115 6.53 -10.65 32.15
N ASP A 116 7.73 -10.13 31.90
CA ASP A 116 8.20 -8.90 32.50
C ASP A 116 7.91 -7.69 31.61
N ASP A 117 7.56 -6.56 32.21
CA ASP A 117 7.48 -5.30 31.51
C ASP A 117 8.86 -4.63 31.48
N GLY A 118 9.20 -4.01 30.34
CA GLY A 118 10.50 -3.37 30.18
C GLY A 118 10.86 -3.10 28.72
N LEU A 119 12.16 -2.88 28.49
CA LEU A 119 12.67 -2.57 27.15
C LEU A 119 12.89 -3.85 26.36
N TYR A 120 12.22 -3.92 25.22
CA TYR A 120 12.35 -5.03 24.28
C TYR A 120 12.85 -4.57 22.92
N ALA A 121 13.60 -5.44 22.27
CA ALA A 121 13.91 -5.37 20.85
C ALA A 121 13.70 -6.76 20.23
N CYS A 122 13.30 -6.82 18.97
CA CYS A 122 13.06 -8.09 18.31
C CYS A 122 13.68 -8.09 16.92
N LEU A 123 14.37 -9.16 16.56
CA LEU A 123 14.81 -9.47 15.20
C LEU A 123 13.92 -10.58 14.67
N ILE A 124 13.25 -10.33 13.55
CA ILE A 124 12.39 -11.30 12.86
C ILE A 124 13.07 -11.70 11.56
N GLU A 125 13.16 -12.99 11.31
CA GLU A 125 13.67 -13.57 10.08
C GLU A 125 12.57 -14.33 9.37
N ASN A 126 12.36 -13.99 8.10
CA ASN A 126 11.40 -14.64 7.23
C ASN A 126 12.10 -15.18 5.98
N PRO A 127 12.52 -16.47 5.98
CA PRO A 127 13.12 -17.08 4.79
C PRO A 127 12.19 -17.10 3.56
N GLY A 128 10.86 -17.12 3.83
CA GLY A 128 9.81 -17.10 2.81
C GLY A 128 9.39 -15.70 2.36
N ALA A 129 10.14 -14.64 2.73
CA ALA A 129 9.81 -13.28 2.32
C ALA A 129 9.78 -13.16 0.79
N GLN A 130 8.71 -12.58 0.28
CA GLN A 130 8.46 -12.50 -1.16
C GLN A 130 9.31 -11.44 -1.88
N GLY A 131 10.02 -10.60 -1.12
CA GLY A 131 10.73 -9.44 -1.65
C GLY A 131 9.77 -8.33 -2.11
N GLU A 132 10.33 -7.22 -2.60
CA GLU A 132 9.55 -6.29 -3.39
C GLU A 132 9.31 -6.92 -4.76
N THR A 133 8.05 -7.11 -5.12
CA THR A 133 7.70 -7.52 -6.48
C THR A 133 8.03 -6.35 -7.40
N LEU A 134 9.15 -6.43 -8.10
CA LEU A 134 9.56 -5.42 -9.09
C LEU A 134 8.67 -5.48 -10.34
N ALA A 135 7.97 -6.61 -10.55
CA ALA A 135 7.04 -6.75 -11.66
C ALA A 135 5.75 -5.96 -11.36
N PRO A 136 5.35 -5.04 -12.23
CA PRO A 136 4.04 -4.43 -12.15
C PRO A 136 2.97 -5.47 -12.52
N GLY A 137 1.80 -5.36 -11.90
CA GLY A 137 0.64 -6.14 -12.26
C GLY A 137 0.32 -7.24 -11.24
N VAL A 138 -0.84 -7.10 -10.62
CA VAL A 138 -1.47 -8.17 -9.85
C VAL A 138 -2.21 -9.09 -10.82
N PRO A 139 -1.97 -10.41 -10.85
CA PRO A 139 -2.64 -11.31 -11.77
C PRO A 139 -4.17 -11.28 -11.61
N ASP A 140 -4.93 -11.39 -12.71
CA ASP A 140 -6.39 -11.40 -12.68
C ASP A 140 -6.97 -12.43 -11.70
N ARG A 141 -6.34 -13.62 -11.60
CA ARG A 141 -6.76 -14.72 -10.69
C ARG A 141 -6.64 -14.38 -9.21
N TRP A 142 -5.93 -13.31 -8.88
CA TRP A 142 -5.77 -12.89 -7.50
C TRP A 142 -7.02 -12.14 -6.99
N PHE A 143 -7.75 -11.45 -7.87
CA PHE A 143 -8.92 -10.69 -7.49
C PHE A 143 -10.18 -11.56 -7.37
N VAL A 144 -10.98 -11.29 -6.33
CA VAL A 144 -12.36 -11.76 -6.26
C VAL A 144 -13.20 -10.87 -7.16
N ARG A 145 -13.99 -11.44 -8.07
CA ARG A 145 -14.72 -10.65 -9.08
C ARG A 145 -16.21 -10.94 -9.23
N GLY A 146 -16.71 -12.09 -8.78
CA GLY A 146 -18.09 -12.48 -9.02
C GLY A 146 -18.49 -12.40 -10.50
N ARG A 147 -19.61 -11.75 -10.79
CA ARG A 147 -20.10 -11.45 -12.15
C ARG A 147 -19.73 -10.03 -12.61
N VAL A 148 -19.11 -9.24 -11.76
CA VAL A 148 -18.76 -7.84 -12.03
C VAL A 148 -17.62 -7.77 -13.07
N PRO A 149 -17.70 -6.89 -14.06
CA PRO A 149 -16.62 -6.65 -15.00
C PRO A 149 -15.33 -6.22 -14.30
N MET A 150 -14.20 -6.67 -14.82
CA MET A 150 -12.89 -6.35 -14.30
C MET A 150 -11.92 -5.98 -15.40
N THR A 151 -11.21 -4.86 -15.25
CA THR A 151 -10.13 -4.48 -16.15
C THR A 151 -9.03 -5.53 -16.11
N LYS A 152 -8.69 -6.10 -17.27
CA LYS A 152 -7.71 -7.17 -17.39
C LYS A 152 -6.30 -6.69 -17.04
N GLU A 153 -5.46 -7.61 -16.57
CA GLU A 153 -4.14 -7.26 -16.01
C GLU A 153 -3.26 -6.44 -16.95
N GLU A 154 -3.23 -6.73 -18.25
CA GLU A 154 -2.43 -5.97 -19.23
C GLU A 154 -2.96 -4.54 -19.41
N ILE A 155 -4.27 -4.39 -19.49
CA ILE A 155 -4.93 -3.08 -19.63
C ILE A 155 -4.81 -2.29 -18.34
N ARG A 156 -5.00 -2.94 -17.18
CA ARG A 156 -4.87 -2.35 -15.85
C ARG A 156 -3.46 -1.81 -15.63
N TRP A 157 -2.46 -2.63 -15.93
CA TRP A 157 -1.07 -2.22 -15.81
C TRP A 157 -0.75 -1.00 -16.67
N LEU A 158 -1.15 -1.02 -17.95
CA LEU A 158 -0.91 0.11 -18.85
C LEU A 158 -1.64 1.37 -18.39
N SER A 159 -2.90 1.24 -17.95
CA SER A 159 -3.68 2.36 -17.42
C SER A 159 -2.97 3.01 -16.21
N LEU A 160 -2.46 2.20 -15.28
CA LEU A 160 -1.72 2.69 -14.12
C LEU A 160 -0.38 3.33 -14.49
N CYS A 161 0.30 2.83 -15.52
CA CYS A 161 1.51 3.47 -16.06
C CYS A 161 1.19 4.83 -16.68
N ARG A 162 0.10 4.92 -17.46
CA ARG A 162 -0.33 6.17 -18.10
C ARG A 162 -0.83 7.20 -17.11
N LEU A 163 -1.40 6.79 -15.99
CA LEU A 163 -1.75 7.70 -14.89
C LEU A 163 -0.52 8.42 -14.32
N GLY A 164 0.64 7.76 -14.22
CA GLY A 164 1.84 8.38 -13.67
C GLY A 164 1.69 8.81 -12.21
N LEU A 165 1.01 8.00 -11.39
CA LEU A 165 0.72 8.29 -9.98
C LEU A 165 2.00 8.56 -9.19
N LYS A 166 1.96 9.59 -8.34
CA LYS A 166 3.01 9.91 -7.36
C LYS A 166 2.58 9.44 -5.97
N SER A 167 3.53 9.26 -5.07
CA SER A 167 3.28 8.73 -3.73
C SER A 167 2.18 9.47 -2.94
N GLN A 168 2.02 10.76 -3.14
CA GLN A 168 1.03 11.60 -2.43
C GLN A 168 -0.17 12.00 -3.31
N SER A 169 -0.39 11.33 -4.45
CA SER A 169 -1.52 11.63 -5.31
C SER A 169 -2.86 11.37 -4.62
N VAL A 170 -3.87 12.14 -5.02
CA VAL A 170 -5.28 11.85 -4.77
C VAL A 170 -5.83 11.23 -6.03
N PHE A 171 -6.22 9.97 -5.97
CA PHE A 171 -6.62 9.19 -7.11
C PHE A 171 -8.08 8.74 -7.01
N TYR A 172 -8.86 9.00 -8.07
CA TYR A 172 -10.22 8.51 -8.21
C TYR A 172 -10.26 7.37 -9.24
N ASP A 173 -10.86 6.26 -8.87
CA ASP A 173 -11.19 5.14 -9.76
C ASP A 173 -12.71 5.14 -9.95
N ILE A 174 -13.19 5.72 -11.05
CA ILE A 174 -14.60 5.94 -11.35
C ILE A 174 -15.15 4.80 -12.20
N GLY A 175 -16.24 4.17 -11.72
CA GLY A 175 -16.73 2.90 -12.24
C GLY A 175 -15.73 1.78 -11.89
N SER A 176 -15.41 1.68 -10.62
CA SER A 176 -14.32 0.86 -10.10
C SER A 176 -14.54 -0.65 -10.27
N GLY A 177 -15.81 -1.10 -10.41
CA GLY A 177 -16.18 -2.49 -10.59
C GLY A 177 -15.67 -3.37 -9.44
N THR A 178 -14.74 -4.26 -9.72
CA THR A 178 -14.12 -5.12 -8.68
C THR A 178 -13.06 -4.40 -7.85
N GLY A 179 -12.76 -3.14 -8.12
CA GLY A 179 -11.69 -2.40 -7.46
C GLY A 179 -10.29 -2.74 -7.92
N SER A 180 -10.13 -3.47 -9.01
CA SER A 180 -8.82 -3.98 -9.42
C SER A 180 -7.79 -2.87 -9.73
N ILE A 181 -8.20 -1.76 -10.36
CA ILE A 181 -7.37 -0.57 -10.59
C ILE A 181 -7.07 0.14 -9.26
N ALA A 182 -8.11 0.37 -8.44
CA ALA A 182 -7.98 1.05 -7.16
C ALA A 182 -7.02 0.32 -6.19
N VAL A 183 -7.20 -1.00 -6.05
CA VAL A 183 -6.37 -1.84 -5.17
C VAL A 183 -4.92 -1.86 -5.66
N GLU A 184 -4.68 -2.07 -6.95
CA GLU A 184 -3.33 -2.09 -7.49
C GLU A 184 -2.64 -0.72 -7.41
N ALA A 185 -3.40 0.38 -7.56
CA ALA A 185 -2.90 1.72 -7.30
C ALA A 185 -2.52 1.90 -5.81
N ALA A 186 -3.39 1.48 -4.88
CA ALA A 186 -3.17 1.61 -3.44
C ALA A 186 -1.93 0.85 -2.94
N LEU A 187 -1.62 -0.30 -3.55
CA LEU A 187 -0.43 -1.10 -3.26
C LEU A 187 0.88 -0.38 -3.59
N ARG A 188 0.88 0.61 -4.52
CA ARG A 188 2.10 1.30 -4.97
C ARG A 188 2.68 2.24 -3.91
N SER A 189 1.84 2.86 -3.08
CA SER A 189 2.31 3.75 -2.01
C SER A 189 1.26 3.87 -0.90
N LYS A 190 1.67 3.69 0.35
CA LYS A 190 0.80 3.92 1.53
C LYS A 190 0.35 5.38 1.69
N GLN A 191 1.05 6.33 1.06
CA GLN A 191 0.73 7.76 1.11
C GLN A 191 -0.26 8.18 0.00
N LEU A 192 -0.49 7.32 -0.99
CA LEU A 192 -1.49 7.52 -2.03
C LEU A 192 -2.88 7.46 -1.40
N ARG A 193 -3.75 8.41 -1.72
CA ARG A 193 -5.16 8.39 -1.30
C ARG A 193 -6.03 7.94 -2.46
N VAL A 194 -6.65 6.80 -2.33
CA VAL A 194 -7.46 6.17 -3.39
C VAL A 194 -8.93 6.20 -3.03
N TYR A 195 -9.75 6.66 -3.94
CA TYR A 195 -11.21 6.69 -3.84
C TYR A 195 -11.79 5.84 -4.96
N ALA A 196 -12.31 4.68 -4.62
CA ALA A 196 -12.97 3.76 -5.53
C ALA A 196 -14.47 4.07 -5.57
N VAL A 197 -14.91 4.69 -6.66
CA VAL A 197 -16.28 5.15 -6.85
C VAL A 197 -17.07 4.11 -7.62
N GLU A 198 -18.16 3.61 -7.01
CA GLU A 198 -18.99 2.56 -7.59
C GLU A 198 -20.42 2.64 -7.04
N HIS A 199 -21.43 2.41 -7.89
CA HIS A 199 -22.83 2.47 -7.49
C HIS A 199 -23.42 1.11 -7.10
N GLY A 200 -22.90 0.03 -7.69
CA GLY A 200 -23.39 -1.34 -7.49
C GLY A 200 -23.04 -1.90 -6.11
N GLU A 201 -24.02 -2.40 -5.37
CA GLU A 201 -23.84 -2.99 -4.04
C GLU A 201 -22.84 -4.17 -4.05
N GLU A 202 -23.03 -5.12 -4.98
CA GLU A 202 -22.12 -6.27 -5.14
C GLU A 202 -20.70 -5.81 -5.44
N ALA A 203 -20.54 -4.85 -6.33
CA ALA A 203 -19.24 -4.30 -6.71
C ALA A 203 -18.55 -3.58 -5.54
N CYS A 204 -19.26 -2.77 -4.76
CA CYS A 204 -18.73 -2.16 -3.54
C CYS A 204 -18.24 -3.20 -2.54
N GLY A 205 -18.98 -4.30 -2.37
CA GLY A 205 -18.56 -5.44 -1.53
C GLY A 205 -17.26 -6.08 -2.04
N LEU A 206 -17.15 -6.28 -3.34
CA LEU A 206 -15.93 -6.84 -3.96
C LEU A 206 -14.72 -5.91 -3.82
N ILE A 207 -14.91 -4.59 -3.95
CA ILE A 207 -13.83 -3.61 -3.72
C ILE A 207 -13.31 -3.74 -2.28
N ALA A 208 -14.22 -3.77 -1.30
CA ALA A 208 -13.85 -3.89 0.11
C ALA A 208 -13.12 -5.21 0.42
N GLU A 209 -13.60 -6.33 -0.14
CA GLU A 209 -12.99 -7.65 0.00
C GLU A 209 -11.57 -7.68 -0.62
N ASN A 210 -11.42 -7.18 -1.85
CA ASN A 210 -10.12 -7.12 -2.53
C ASN A 210 -9.14 -6.18 -1.81
N ALA A 211 -9.61 -5.05 -1.29
CA ALA A 211 -8.81 -4.12 -0.49
C ALA A 211 -8.33 -4.76 0.82
N SER A 212 -9.22 -5.46 1.52
CA SER A 212 -8.89 -6.22 2.73
C SER A 212 -7.86 -7.32 2.46
N ARG A 213 -8.07 -8.11 1.39
CA ARG A 213 -7.13 -9.15 0.96
C ARG A 213 -5.75 -8.59 0.61
N ALA A 214 -5.70 -7.38 0.03
CA ALA A 214 -4.45 -6.68 -0.27
C ALA A 214 -3.78 -6.05 0.96
N GLY A 215 -4.49 -5.94 2.09
CA GLY A 215 -4.02 -5.25 3.29
C GLY A 215 -3.83 -3.75 3.08
N VAL A 216 -4.53 -3.14 2.11
CA VAL A 216 -4.43 -1.70 1.85
C VAL A 216 -5.38 -0.93 2.76
N LYS A 217 -4.87 0.14 3.41
CA LYS A 217 -5.62 1.00 4.32
C LYS A 217 -5.87 2.40 3.73
N ASN A 218 -5.30 2.67 2.59
CA ASN A 218 -5.32 3.97 1.90
C ASN A 218 -6.32 4.00 0.72
N LEU A 219 -7.28 3.08 0.72
CA LEU A 219 -8.38 3.00 -0.24
C LEU A 219 -9.71 3.18 0.50
N VAL A 220 -10.54 4.09 -0.01
CA VAL A 220 -11.90 4.37 0.47
C VAL A 220 -12.88 3.96 -0.62
N VAL A 221 -13.87 3.13 -0.26
CA VAL A 221 -14.98 2.79 -1.15
C VAL A 221 -16.03 3.91 -1.06
N VAL A 222 -16.36 4.51 -2.20
CA VAL A 222 -17.36 5.57 -2.32
C VAL A 222 -18.55 5.01 -3.07
N LYS A 223 -19.62 4.67 -2.33
CA LYS A 223 -20.84 4.16 -2.92
C LYS A 223 -21.69 5.31 -3.45
N GLY A 224 -21.92 5.34 -4.75
CA GLY A 224 -22.73 6.35 -5.41
C GLY A 224 -22.43 6.48 -6.89
N GLU A 225 -23.23 7.26 -7.58
CA GLU A 225 -23.02 7.60 -8.98
C GLU A 225 -22.19 8.86 -9.14
N ALA A 226 -21.24 8.83 -10.08
CA ALA A 226 -20.52 10.02 -10.49
C ALA A 226 -21.32 10.80 -11.55
N PRO A 227 -21.32 12.15 -11.49
CA PRO A 227 -20.45 12.99 -10.66
C PRO A 227 -20.97 13.31 -9.25
N GLU A 228 -22.23 13.00 -8.88
CA GLU A 228 -22.87 13.47 -7.65
C GLU A 228 -22.05 13.12 -6.40
N CYS A 229 -21.57 11.87 -6.30
CA CYS A 229 -20.82 11.41 -5.13
C CYS A 229 -19.39 11.98 -5.06
N LEU A 230 -18.93 12.72 -6.07
CA LEU A 230 -17.60 13.32 -6.07
C LEU A 230 -17.52 14.62 -5.25
N GLY A 231 -18.67 15.25 -4.96
CA GLY A 231 -18.75 16.60 -4.38
C GLY A 231 -17.88 16.79 -3.12
N GLU A 232 -18.01 15.91 -2.15
CA GLU A 232 -17.34 16.00 -0.84
C GLU A 232 -15.91 15.42 -0.82
N LEU A 233 -15.48 14.77 -1.89
CA LEU A 233 -14.14 14.18 -1.95
C LEU A 233 -13.07 15.28 -2.14
N PRO A 234 -11.83 15.09 -1.65
CA PRO A 234 -10.74 16.03 -1.86
C PRO A 234 -10.38 16.13 -3.35
N ALA A 235 -9.96 17.30 -3.81
CA ALA A 235 -9.62 17.52 -5.22
C ALA A 235 -8.66 16.44 -5.78
N PRO A 236 -9.02 15.73 -6.87
CA PRO A 236 -8.19 14.66 -7.42
C PRO A 236 -7.01 15.25 -8.20
N THR A 237 -5.85 14.61 -8.07
CA THR A 237 -4.71 14.87 -8.97
C THR A 237 -4.77 13.97 -10.20
N HIS A 238 -5.37 12.79 -10.04
CA HIS A 238 -5.49 11.77 -11.07
C HIS A 238 -6.87 11.11 -10.99
N ALA A 239 -7.41 10.74 -12.15
CA ALA A 239 -8.64 9.96 -12.24
C ALA A 239 -8.49 8.86 -13.29
N PHE A 240 -9.03 7.70 -13.00
CA PHE A 240 -9.29 6.65 -13.98
C PHE A 240 -10.79 6.53 -14.17
N ILE A 241 -11.24 6.41 -15.42
CA ILE A 241 -12.65 6.22 -15.76
C ILE A 241 -12.77 4.87 -16.48
N GLY A 242 -13.25 3.86 -15.74
CA GLY A 242 -13.49 2.51 -16.24
C GLY A 242 -14.90 2.34 -16.80
N GLY A 243 -15.85 3.15 -16.32
CA GLY A 243 -17.22 3.21 -16.76
C GLY A 243 -17.85 4.54 -16.38
N SER A 244 -18.53 5.19 -17.33
CA SER A 244 -19.15 6.51 -17.12
C SER A 244 -20.69 6.46 -17.01
N GLY A 245 -21.30 5.30 -17.29
CA GLY A 245 -22.77 5.20 -17.33
C GLY A 245 -23.43 6.14 -18.35
N GLY A 246 -22.71 6.56 -19.41
CA GLY A 246 -23.18 7.56 -20.38
C GLY A 246 -23.06 9.01 -19.90
N ARG A 247 -22.36 9.26 -18.80
CA ARG A 247 -22.23 10.58 -18.15
C ARG A 247 -20.79 11.12 -18.18
N LEU A 248 -20.02 10.74 -19.20
CA LEU A 248 -18.61 11.10 -19.30
C LEU A 248 -18.40 12.61 -19.28
N ARG A 249 -19.27 13.36 -19.96
CA ARG A 249 -19.20 14.83 -20.02
C ARG A 249 -19.31 15.46 -18.63
N GLU A 250 -20.33 15.07 -17.87
CA GLU A 250 -20.59 15.61 -16.52
C GLU A 250 -19.47 15.22 -15.55
N ILE A 251 -18.95 14.00 -15.65
CA ILE A 251 -17.82 13.53 -14.85
C ILE A 251 -16.56 14.36 -15.14
N LEU A 252 -16.23 14.59 -16.41
CA LEU A 252 -15.07 15.41 -16.78
C LEU A 252 -15.20 16.86 -16.32
N LEU A 253 -16.40 17.44 -16.42
CA LEU A 253 -16.67 18.79 -15.91
C LEU A 253 -16.47 18.87 -14.40
N ALA A 254 -17.01 17.93 -13.63
CA ALA A 254 -16.85 17.87 -12.17
C ALA A 254 -15.39 17.66 -11.76
N LEU A 255 -14.64 16.82 -12.45
CA LEU A 255 -13.21 16.62 -12.21
C LEU A 255 -12.42 17.90 -12.47
N ARG A 256 -12.69 18.59 -13.58
CA ARG A 256 -12.04 19.84 -13.96
C ARG A 256 -12.37 20.98 -13.02
N GLU A 257 -13.59 21.08 -12.53
CA GLU A 257 -14.00 22.07 -11.52
C GLU A 257 -13.18 21.91 -10.22
N LYS A 258 -12.99 20.65 -9.78
CA LYS A 258 -12.18 20.34 -8.59
C LYS A 258 -10.68 20.58 -8.80
N ASN A 259 -10.17 20.23 -9.96
CA ASN A 259 -8.77 20.43 -10.33
C ASN A 259 -8.63 20.57 -11.86
N PRO A 260 -8.38 21.80 -12.37
CA PRO A 260 -8.19 22.02 -13.81
C PRO A 260 -7.01 21.24 -14.43
N ASN A 261 -6.05 20.82 -13.59
CA ASN A 261 -4.86 20.06 -14.01
C ASN A 261 -4.96 18.56 -13.69
N VAL A 262 -6.16 18.03 -13.47
CA VAL A 262 -6.36 16.61 -13.22
C VAL A 262 -5.91 15.79 -14.42
N ARG A 263 -5.06 14.78 -14.17
CA ARG A 263 -4.68 13.81 -15.19
C ARG A 263 -5.71 12.69 -15.23
N VAL A 264 -6.30 12.48 -16.40
CA VAL A 264 -7.35 11.46 -16.60
C VAL A 264 -6.86 10.37 -17.54
N VAL A 265 -7.12 9.11 -17.18
CA VAL A 265 -7.00 7.95 -18.07
C VAL A 265 -8.39 7.34 -18.21
N LEU A 266 -8.83 7.15 -19.44
CA LEU A 266 -10.14 6.59 -19.78
C LEU A 266 -9.96 5.33 -20.64
N ASN A 267 -10.64 4.25 -20.28
CA ASN A 267 -10.74 3.07 -21.11
C ASN A 267 -12.05 3.10 -21.91
N ALA A 268 -11.94 3.29 -23.21
CA ALA A 268 -13.08 3.24 -24.15
C ALA A 268 -13.10 1.88 -24.86
N VAL A 269 -14.14 1.08 -24.60
CA VAL A 269 -14.32 -0.25 -25.22
C VAL A 269 -15.46 -0.28 -26.24
N SER A 270 -16.33 0.75 -26.26
CA SER A 270 -17.43 0.89 -27.23
C SER A 270 -17.17 2.03 -28.18
N LEU A 271 -17.76 1.93 -29.40
CA LEU A 271 -17.69 3.00 -30.41
C LEU A 271 -18.40 4.26 -29.93
N GLU A 272 -19.46 4.10 -29.12
CA GLU A 272 -20.21 5.20 -28.54
C GLU A 272 -19.32 6.03 -27.60
N THR A 273 -18.57 5.38 -26.71
CA THR A 273 -17.62 6.07 -25.82
C THR A 273 -16.52 6.77 -26.60
N VAL A 274 -15.99 6.14 -27.66
CA VAL A 274 -15.02 6.77 -28.56
C VAL A 274 -15.59 8.00 -29.24
N ALA A 275 -16.81 7.91 -29.75
CA ALA A 275 -17.49 9.05 -30.39
C ALA A 275 -17.74 10.19 -29.41
N GLU A 276 -18.13 9.88 -28.15
CA GLU A 276 -18.31 10.85 -27.10
C GLU A 276 -16.99 11.57 -26.78
N VAL A 277 -15.86 10.83 -26.60
CA VAL A 277 -14.53 11.42 -26.40
C VAL A 277 -14.15 12.38 -27.53
N VAL A 278 -14.39 11.99 -28.79
CA VAL A 278 -14.11 12.85 -29.97
C VAL A 278 -14.95 14.13 -29.94
N ALA A 279 -16.21 14.06 -29.52
CA ALA A 279 -17.07 15.22 -29.37
C ALA A 279 -16.57 16.16 -28.26
N LEU A 280 -16.26 15.62 -27.10
CA LEU A 280 -15.75 16.37 -25.92
C LEU A 280 -14.41 17.06 -26.22
N ARG A 281 -13.57 16.46 -27.04
CA ARG A 281 -12.35 17.10 -27.53
C ARG A 281 -12.65 18.39 -28.30
N LYS A 282 -13.65 18.38 -29.18
CA LYS A 282 -14.05 19.57 -29.92
C LYS A 282 -14.60 20.67 -29.01
N GLU A 283 -15.20 20.32 -27.89
CA GLU A 283 -15.66 21.25 -26.84
C GLU A 283 -14.52 21.82 -25.98
N LEU A 284 -13.26 21.48 -26.26
CA LEU A 284 -12.07 21.88 -25.47
C LEU A 284 -12.10 21.43 -24.01
N LEU A 285 -12.84 20.39 -23.69
CA LEU A 285 -12.85 19.78 -22.36
C LEU A 285 -11.65 18.87 -22.12
N ILE A 286 -10.99 18.44 -23.19
CA ILE A 286 -9.81 17.57 -23.15
C ILE A 286 -8.63 18.34 -23.76
N CYS A 287 -7.53 18.40 -23.02
CA CYS A 287 -6.27 19.01 -23.43
C CYS A 287 -5.16 17.95 -23.35
N GLU A 288 -4.15 18.07 -24.21
CA GLU A 288 -2.96 17.19 -24.22
C GLU A 288 -3.30 15.69 -24.28
N GLU A 289 -4.20 15.33 -25.18
CA GLU A 289 -4.65 13.96 -25.33
C GLU A 289 -3.62 13.04 -25.98
N GLU A 290 -3.58 11.81 -25.50
CA GLU A 290 -2.90 10.68 -26.14
C GLU A 290 -3.89 9.53 -26.30
N ILE A 291 -4.10 9.06 -27.53
CA ILE A 291 -4.99 7.94 -27.85
C ILE A 291 -4.13 6.72 -28.21
N THR A 292 -4.31 5.63 -27.47
CA THR A 292 -3.59 4.38 -27.72
C THR A 292 -4.59 3.24 -27.91
N GLN A 293 -4.50 2.53 -29.02
CA GLN A 293 -5.25 1.29 -29.23
C GLN A 293 -4.43 0.09 -28.77
N ILE A 294 -5.07 -0.80 -27.99
CA ILE A 294 -4.42 -1.99 -27.43
C ILE A 294 -5.21 -3.22 -27.86
N ALA A 295 -4.50 -4.23 -28.38
CA ALA A 295 -5.03 -5.55 -28.64
C ALA A 295 -4.21 -6.58 -27.85
N VAL A 296 -4.90 -7.41 -27.04
CA VAL A 296 -4.28 -8.48 -26.25
C VAL A 296 -4.86 -9.81 -26.68
N SER A 297 -4.01 -10.72 -27.12
CA SER A 297 -4.39 -12.08 -27.46
C SER A 297 -3.70 -13.06 -26.50
N ARG A 298 -4.44 -14.04 -26.00
CA ARG A 298 -3.92 -15.11 -25.15
C ARG A 298 -4.18 -16.45 -25.79
N ALA A 299 -3.13 -17.23 -26.02
CA ALA A 299 -3.27 -18.58 -26.52
C ALA A 299 -3.98 -19.48 -25.49
N LYS A 300 -4.94 -20.26 -25.93
CA LYS A 300 -5.61 -21.30 -25.15
C LYS A 300 -5.22 -22.67 -25.66
N LYS A 301 -4.92 -23.60 -24.76
CA LYS A 301 -4.66 -24.98 -25.12
C LYS A 301 -5.95 -25.67 -25.61
N ALA A 302 -5.92 -26.21 -26.81
CA ALA A 302 -6.99 -26.97 -27.44
C ALA A 302 -6.39 -28.30 -27.92
N GLY A 303 -6.55 -29.36 -27.14
CA GLY A 303 -5.89 -30.65 -27.42
C GLY A 303 -4.36 -30.55 -27.35
N SER A 304 -3.69 -30.90 -28.44
CA SER A 304 -2.22 -30.77 -28.58
C SER A 304 -1.74 -29.41 -29.11
N HIS A 305 -2.66 -28.50 -29.44
CA HIS A 305 -2.36 -27.19 -30.04
C HIS A 305 -2.68 -26.05 -29.08
N HIS A 306 -2.17 -24.85 -29.40
CA HIS A 306 -2.54 -23.60 -28.76
C HIS A 306 -3.19 -22.70 -29.81
N LEU A 307 -4.42 -22.22 -29.54
CA LEU A 307 -5.17 -21.30 -30.39
C LEU A 307 -5.06 -19.89 -29.81
N MET A 308 -4.80 -18.89 -30.67
CA MET A 308 -4.81 -17.47 -30.35
C MET A 308 -6.17 -16.86 -30.63
#